data_a586e17814802d0a5a15a5e7a0bb1f88
#
_entry.id   a586e17814802d0a5a15a5e7a0bb1f88
#
_cell.length_a   1.000
_cell.length_b   1.000
_cell.length_c   1.000
_cell.angle_alpha   90.00
_cell.angle_beta   90.00
_cell.angle_gamma   90.00
#
_symmetry.space_group_name_H-M   'P 1'
#
loop_
_entity.id
_entity.type
_entity.pdbx_description
1 polymer ?
#
loop_
_entity_poly.entity_id
_entity_poly.type
_entity_poly.pdbx_seq_one_letter_code
_entity_poly.pdbx_strand_id
1 'polypeptide(L)'
;MSERKFTYPFRYTPTPEVVRAAEEMIDRIDASARLRELFAEGKMMGVLETDKGFLYAFSGLAGGQSIVDGFVPPIFDYSAPDGYFRKREAEISSMEDGPSKGKASAQLQDWLLSQYKVLNAKGESRDIKSIFADSGLIAPGGTGECAAPKLLQYAYAHGMHPVAMGEFWYGLPKGGQVRQQGRFYPACTGKCGPLLTFMMQGLDVEPNPLDRDFLYSEPRVIFSDDDIVVASKPSGMLSVPGKSGRGSMMDWLAERFGPIFSCHRLDMDTSGIMVFARTLEAKADLDRQFASGEVQKTYRARLEAGRVPFRHKSKGTIALPLAADYYDRPRQIVDRAHGKQAITEYEVRSIFPDSEVDIVFRPHTGRTHQLRVHAAHPDGLGQPIKGDRLYGSRFGGRLFLHAETLKFRHPSTWKTICFEDTVEMK
;
A
#
# COMPACT_ATOMS: atom_id res chain seq x y z
N MET A 1 -2.09 -2.38 34.01
CA MET A 1 -1.45 -1.69 32.88
C MET A 1 -2.06 -2.30 31.61
N SER A 2 -2.66 -1.52 30.73
CA SER A 2 -3.16 -2.05 29.43
C SER A 2 -1.93 -2.63 28.70
N GLU A 3 -1.96 -3.92 28.37
CA GLU A 3 -0.91 -4.53 27.55
C GLU A 3 -0.85 -3.78 26.24
N ARG A 4 0.35 -3.27 25.92
CA ARG A 4 0.59 -2.53 24.68
C ARG A 4 0.50 -3.50 23.51
N LYS A 5 -0.35 -3.18 22.51
CA LYS A 5 -0.46 -3.99 21.30
C LYS A 5 0.81 -3.92 20.47
N PHE A 6 1.16 -5.02 19.83
CA PHE A 6 2.30 -5.08 18.92
C PHE A 6 2.03 -4.23 17.66
N THR A 7 3.05 -3.52 17.20
CA THR A 7 2.99 -2.68 15.99
C THR A 7 2.44 -3.44 14.77
N TYR A 8 1.47 -2.88 14.06
CA TYR A 8 1.01 -3.41 12.78
C TYR A 8 2.04 -3.09 11.67
N PRO A 9 2.87 -4.06 11.21
CA PRO A 9 4.09 -3.77 10.45
C PRO A 9 3.87 -3.18 9.05
N PHE A 10 2.66 -3.33 8.49
CA PHE A 10 2.37 -2.86 7.13
C PHE A 10 1.88 -1.42 7.08
N ARG A 11 1.61 -0.80 8.23
CA ARG A 11 1.28 0.62 8.38
C ARG A 11 1.26 1.04 9.83
N TYR A 12 2.24 1.81 10.22
CA TYR A 12 2.43 2.24 11.60
C TYR A 12 3.07 3.63 11.68
N THR A 13 2.99 4.23 12.86
CA THR A 13 3.89 5.31 13.32
C THR A 13 4.84 4.67 14.33
N PRO A 14 6.16 4.77 14.13
CA PRO A 14 7.09 4.17 15.07
C PRO A 14 6.94 4.80 16.46
N THR A 15 7.11 4.00 17.50
CA THR A 15 7.08 4.48 18.88
C THR A 15 8.33 5.30 19.19
N PRO A 16 8.28 6.21 20.18
CA PRO A 16 9.48 6.97 20.58
C PRO A 16 10.66 6.09 20.95
N GLU A 17 10.42 4.93 21.56
CA GLU A 17 11.43 3.95 21.95
C GLU A 17 12.10 3.33 20.71
N VAL A 18 11.31 2.91 19.72
CA VAL A 18 11.81 2.38 18.46
C VAL A 18 12.59 3.45 17.67
N VAL A 19 12.14 4.72 17.70
CA VAL A 19 12.87 5.83 17.05
C VAL A 19 14.24 6.03 17.70
N ARG A 20 14.30 6.12 19.03
CA ARG A 20 15.59 6.25 19.75
C ARG A 20 16.54 5.08 19.45
N ALA A 21 16.05 3.85 19.50
CA ALA A 21 16.87 2.68 19.20
C ALA A 21 17.38 2.67 17.74
N ALA A 22 16.60 3.21 16.81
CA ALA A 22 17.04 3.39 15.43
C ALA A 22 18.13 4.45 15.29
N GLU A 23 18.01 5.58 16.00
CA GLU A 23 19.03 6.64 16.08
C GLU A 23 20.32 6.11 16.68
N GLU A 24 20.26 5.41 17.80
CA GLU A 24 21.42 4.74 18.43
C GLU A 24 22.10 3.73 17.48
N MET A 25 21.30 3.00 16.69
CA MET A 25 21.87 2.09 15.69
C MET A 25 22.60 2.87 14.58
N ILE A 26 22.02 3.97 14.08
CA ILE A 26 22.64 4.85 13.08
C ILE A 26 23.98 5.36 13.62
N ASP A 27 23.98 5.92 14.84
CA ASP A 27 25.19 6.45 15.49
C ASP A 27 26.27 5.36 15.63
N ARG A 28 25.88 4.15 16.02
CA ARG A 28 26.80 3.01 16.11
C ARG A 28 27.40 2.64 14.76
N ILE A 29 26.62 2.65 13.68
CA ILE A 29 27.11 2.38 12.35
C ILE A 29 28.05 3.50 11.89
N ASP A 30 27.65 4.76 12.11
CA ASP A 30 28.43 5.94 11.72
C ASP A 30 29.75 6.08 12.51
N ALA A 31 29.82 5.59 13.74
CA ALA A 31 31.05 5.52 14.53
C ALA A 31 32.04 4.44 14.06
N SER A 32 31.58 3.41 13.31
CA SER A 32 32.41 2.29 12.88
C SER A 32 32.75 2.34 11.39
N ALA A 33 34.02 2.50 11.03
CA ALA A 33 34.47 2.48 9.63
C ALA A 33 34.06 1.19 8.91
N ARG A 34 34.19 0.04 9.59
CA ARG A 34 33.79 -1.28 9.07
C ARG A 34 32.28 -1.35 8.78
N LEU A 35 31.43 -0.90 9.70
CA LEU A 35 29.98 -0.95 9.51
C LEU A 35 29.52 0.01 8.41
N ARG A 36 30.12 1.22 8.34
CA ARG A 36 29.84 2.16 7.23
C ARG A 36 30.14 1.54 5.88
N GLU A 37 31.26 0.85 5.75
CA GLU A 37 31.65 0.17 4.50
C GLU A 37 30.67 -0.96 4.15
N LEU A 38 30.30 -1.81 5.14
CA LEU A 38 29.35 -2.91 4.95
C LEU A 38 27.96 -2.42 4.49
N PHE A 39 27.53 -1.27 4.97
CA PHE A 39 26.20 -0.71 4.68
C PHE A 39 26.22 0.45 3.68
N ALA A 40 27.36 0.76 3.05
CA ALA A 40 27.51 1.89 2.13
C ALA A 40 26.51 1.90 0.95
N GLU A 41 26.14 0.72 0.46
CA GLU A 41 25.17 0.59 -0.62
C GLU A 41 23.70 0.87 -0.21
N GLY A 42 23.46 1.21 1.04
CA GLY A 42 22.14 1.40 1.61
C GLY A 42 21.39 0.09 1.90
N LYS A 43 20.72 0.05 3.04
CA LYS A 43 19.98 -1.11 3.54
C LYS A 43 18.71 -0.72 4.27
N MET A 44 17.70 -1.58 4.18
CA MET A 44 16.59 -1.55 5.11
C MET A 44 17.05 -2.17 6.42
N MET A 45 17.02 -1.38 7.47
CA MET A 45 17.34 -1.78 8.84
C MET A 45 16.05 -2.03 9.61
N GLY A 46 16.09 -2.88 10.62
CA GLY A 46 14.97 -3.13 11.50
C GLY A 46 15.35 -3.06 12.97
N VAL A 47 14.42 -2.57 13.77
CA VAL A 47 14.46 -2.53 15.24
C VAL A 47 13.25 -3.27 15.78
N LEU A 48 13.44 -4.14 16.74
CA LEU A 48 12.38 -4.81 17.50
C LEU A 48 12.60 -4.56 19.00
N GLU A 49 11.64 -3.89 19.63
CA GLU A 49 11.52 -3.82 21.07
C GLU A 49 10.92 -5.11 21.60
N THR A 50 11.56 -5.71 22.61
CA THR A 50 11.08 -6.91 23.29
C THR A 50 11.04 -6.68 24.79
N ASP A 51 10.43 -7.59 25.53
CA ASP A 51 10.46 -7.63 26.99
C ASP A 51 11.87 -7.77 27.59
N LYS A 52 12.89 -8.12 26.77
CA LYS A 52 14.29 -8.30 27.17
C LYS A 52 15.25 -7.28 26.56
N GLY A 53 14.75 -6.25 25.88
CA GLY A 53 15.54 -5.21 25.21
C GLY A 53 15.36 -5.16 23.72
N PHE A 54 16.25 -4.43 23.03
CA PHE A 54 16.16 -4.20 21.59
C PHE A 54 16.96 -5.21 20.78
N LEU A 55 16.38 -5.64 19.66
CA LEU A 55 17.03 -6.44 18.65
C LEU A 55 17.17 -5.62 17.36
N TYR A 56 18.24 -5.88 16.61
CA TYR A 56 18.56 -5.18 15.38
C TYR A 56 18.79 -6.15 14.23
N ALA A 57 18.31 -5.79 13.03
CA ALA A 57 18.50 -6.58 11.82
C ALA A 57 18.74 -5.68 10.60
N PHE A 58 19.22 -6.27 9.54
CA PHE A 58 19.30 -5.66 8.20
C PHE A 58 18.76 -6.62 7.14
N SER A 59 18.31 -6.07 6.02
CA SER A 59 17.79 -6.87 4.91
C SER A 59 18.87 -7.44 4.01
N GLY A 60 18.76 -8.72 3.62
CA GLY A 60 19.69 -9.40 2.72
C GLY A 60 21.09 -9.52 3.30
N LEU A 61 22.09 -9.36 2.43
CA LEU A 61 23.54 -9.41 2.77
C LEU A 61 24.12 -7.99 2.88
N ALA A 62 25.06 -7.77 3.78
CA ALA A 62 25.83 -6.54 3.93
C ALA A 62 27.28 -6.81 3.51
N GLY A 63 27.78 -6.17 2.45
CA GLY A 63 29.11 -6.47 1.90
C GLY A 63 29.35 -7.95 1.62
N GLY A 64 28.30 -8.70 1.21
CA GLY A 64 28.35 -10.14 0.97
C GLY A 64 28.19 -11.01 2.24
N GLN A 65 28.10 -10.42 3.43
CA GLN A 65 27.99 -11.14 4.71
C GLN A 65 26.52 -11.21 5.19
N SER A 66 26.10 -12.39 5.66
CA SER A 66 24.79 -12.62 6.28
C SER A 66 24.80 -12.37 7.79
N ILE A 67 25.96 -12.51 8.44
CA ILE A 67 26.17 -12.39 9.89
C ILE A 67 27.07 -11.19 10.16
N VAL A 68 26.59 -10.26 10.98
CA VAL A 68 27.32 -9.05 11.41
C VAL A 68 27.09 -8.86 12.92
N ASP A 69 28.15 -8.61 13.67
CA ASP A 69 28.09 -8.44 15.12
C ASP A 69 27.12 -7.33 15.53
N GLY A 70 26.28 -7.63 16.50
CA GLY A 70 25.25 -6.73 17.02
C GLY A 70 23.96 -6.72 16.20
N PHE A 71 23.82 -7.59 15.21
CA PHE A 71 22.60 -7.84 14.45
C PHE A 71 22.15 -9.29 14.58
N VAL A 72 20.86 -9.55 14.55
CA VAL A 72 20.35 -10.92 14.56
C VAL A 72 20.77 -11.66 13.29
N PRO A 73 21.08 -12.97 13.37
CA PRO A 73 21.47 -13.76 12.22
C PRO A 73 20.31 -13.96 11.23
N PRO A 74 20.57 -14.43 10.00
CA PRO A 74 19.54 -14.83 9.06
C PRO A 74 18.72 -16.00 9.59
N ILE A 75 17.46 -16.14 9.13
CA ILE A 75 16.60 -17.28 9.48
C ILE A 75 17.23 -18.60 9.01
N PHE A 76 17.82 -18.57 7.82
CA PHE A 76 18.57 -19.66 7.24
C PHE A 76 19.81 -19.10 6.52
N ASP A 77 20.99 -19.60 6.85
CA ASP A 77 22.23 -19.16 6.19
C ASP A 77 22.52 -20.00 4.95
N TYR A 78 22.12 -19.48 3.80
CA TYR A 78 22.43 -20.06 2.49
C TYR A 78 23.78 -19.59 1.93
N SER A 79 24.46 -18.68 2.63
CA SER A 79 25.71 -18.08 2.16
C SER A 79 26.96 -18.93 2.43
N ALA A 80 26.84 -20.01 3.20
CA ALA A 80 27.93 -20.90 3.53
C ALA A 80 28.64 -21.42 2.24
N PRO A 81 29.97 -21.21 2.08
CA PRO A 81 30.68 -21.50 0.83
C PRO A 81 30.53 -22.94 0.34
N ASP A 82 30.55 -23.90 1.28
CA ASP A 82 30.40 -25.32 1.00
C ASP A 82 28.94 -25.83 1.08
N GLY A 83 27.99 -24.93 1.28
CA GLY A 83 26.56 -25.24 1.39
C GLY A 83 25.95 -25.72 0.07
N TYR A 84 24.88 -26.50 0.18
CA TYR A 84 24.16 -27.03 -0.97
C TYR A 84 23.72 -25.91 -1.94
N PHE A 85 23.21 -24.78 -1.41
CA PHE A 85 22.74 -23.67 -2.23
C PHE A 85 23.85 -23.12 -3.14
N ARG A 86 25.02 -22.81 -2.57
CA ARG A 86 26.17 -22.25 -3.30
C ARG A 86 26.71 -23.20 -4.36
N LYS A 87 26.83 -24.48 -4.05
CA LYS A 87 27.24 -25.50 -5.02
C LYS A 87 26.24 -25.58 -6.18
N ARG A 88 24.98 -25.67 -5.87
CA ARG A 88 23.93 -25.79 -6.89
C ARG A 88 23.77 -24.51 -7.72
N GLU A 89 23.90 -23.33 -7.10
CA GLU A 89 23.90 -22.04 -7.79
C GLU A 89 25.06 -21.94 -8.80
N ALA A 90 26.25 -22.38 -8.43
CA ALA A 90 27.42 -22.42 -9.33
C ALA A 90 27.19 -23.37 -10.52
N GLU A 91 26.66 -24.57 -10.27
CA GLU A 91 26.29 -25.52 -11.32
C GLU A 91 25.30 -24.92 -12.31
N ILE A 92 24.20 -24.29 -11.79
CA ILE A 92 23.17 -23.67 -12.61
C ILE A 92 23.76 -22.49 -13.40
N SER A 93 24.65 -21.71 -12.79
CA SER A 93 25.28 -20.57 -13.46
C SER A 93 26.14 -20.98 -14.67
N SER A 94 26.73 -22.19 -14.62
CA SER A 94 27.52 -22.76 -15.72
C SER A 94 26.66 -23.38 -16.84
N MET A 95 25.36 -23.55 -16.65
CA MET A 95 24.44 -24.08 -17.67
C MET A 95 24.22 -23.06 -18.79
N GLU A 96 24.05 -23.56 -20.02
CA GLU A 96 23.57 -22.74 -21.14
C GLU A 96 22.18 -22.15 -20.86
N ASP A 97 21.95 -20.92 -21.36
CA ASP A 97 20.66 -20.26 -21.21
C ASP A 97 19.56 -21.03 -21.96
N GLY A 98 18.49 -21.37 -21.27
CA GLY A 98 17.40 -22.13 -21.83
C GLY A 98 16.41 -22.69 -20.79
N PRO A 99 15.40 -23.44 -21.24
CA PRO A 99 14.36 -23.98 -20.34
C PRO A 99 14.90 -24.85 -19.21
N SER A 100 15.98 -25.60 -19.44
CA SER A 100 16.63 -26.47 -18.45
C SER A 100 17.24 -25.66 -17.30
N LYS A 101 17.94 -24.55 -17.60
CA LYS A 101 18.49 -23.62 -16.61
C LYS A 101 17.37 -22.96 -15.80
N GLY A 102 16.31 -22.52 -16.48
CA GLY A 102 15.14 -21.95 -15.82
C GLY A 102 14.48 -22.92 -14.84
N LYS A 103 14.32 -24.20 -15.25
CA LYS A 103 13.76 -25.26 -14.39
C LYS A 103 14.66 -25.54 -13.18
N ALA A 104 15.97 -25.64 -13.39
CA ALA A 104 16.94 -25.88 -12.31
C ALA A 104 16.96 -24.71 -11.29
N SER A 105 16.91 -23.46 -11.77
CA SER A 105 16.81 -22.27 -10.93
C SER A 105 15.51 -22.26 -10.10
N ALA A 106 14.37 -22.61 -10.71
CA ALA A 106 13.10 -22.71 -10.01
C ALA A 106 13.13 -23.80 -8.91
N GLN A 107 13.74 -24.95 -9.20
CA GLN A 107 13.91 -26.03 -8.22
C GLN A 107 14.82 -25.63 -7.05
N LEU A 108 15.91 -24.89 -7.32
CA LEU A 108 16.78 -24.39 -6.26
C LEU A 108 16.06 -23.37 -5.38
N GLN A 109 15.29 -22.47 -5.99
CA GLN A 109 14.47 -21.50 -5.26
C GLN A 109 13.41 -22.21 -4.38
N ASP A 110 12.75 -23.22 -4.91
CA ASP A 110 11.75 -24.01 -4.20
C ASP A 110 12.35 -24.76 -3.00
N TRP A 111 13.52 -25.35 -3.21
CA TRP A 111 14.29 -25.98 -2.12
C TRP A 111 14.65 -24.94 -1.05
N LEU A 112 15.19 -23.78 -1.45
CA LEU A 112 15.57 -22.72 -0.51
C LEU A 112 14.40 -22.29 0.36
N LEU A 113 13.24 -22.03 -0.24
CA LEU A 113 12.03 -21.63 0.49
C LEU A 113 11.55 -22.68 1.49
N SER A 114 11.80 -23.96 1.23
CA SER A 114 11.49 -25.06 2.17
C SER A 114 12.44 -25.13 3.37
N GLN A 115 13.65 -24.56 3.25
CA GLN A 115 14.61 -24.50 4.35
C GLN A 115 14.29 -23.39 5.36
N TYR A 116 13.63 -22.32 4.92
CA TYR A 116 13.22 -21.21 5.79
C TYR A 116 12.03 -21.62 6.66
N LYS A 117 12.32 -22.19 7.83
CA LYS A 117 11.32 -22.49 8.85
C LYS A 117 11.17 -21.32 9.80
N VAL A 118 9.96 -20.81 9.95
CA VAL A 118 9.65 -19.66 10.78
C VAL A 118 8.67 -20.06 11.90
N LEU A 119 8.81 -19.39 13.04
CA LEU A 119 7.94 -19.53 14.20
C LEU A 119 6.88 -18.42 14.20
N ASN A 120 5.70 -18.75 14.72
CA ASN A 120 4.74 -17.72 15.15
C ASN A 120 4.79 -17.54 16.68
N ALA A 121 4.04 -16.57 17.20
CA ALA A 121 4.02 -16.29 18.64
C ALA A 121 3.36 -17.40 19.49
N LYS A 122 2.69 -18.37 18.87
CA LYS A 122 2.16 -19.57 19.54
C LYS A 122 3.20 -20.71 19.62
N GLY A 123 4.39 -20.53 19.02
CA GLY A 123 5.42 -21.56 18.93
C GLY A 123 5.23 -22.57 17.78
N GLU A 124 4.27 -22.33 16.89
CA GLU A 124 4.07 -23.18 15.71
C GLU A 124 5.13 -22.85 14.65
N SER A 125 5.69 -23.91 14.02
CA SER A 125 6.74 -23.77 12.99
C SER A 125 6.21 -24.16 11.61
N ARG A 126 6.45 -23.31 10.60
CA ARG A 126 6.12 -23.60 9.20
C ARG A 126 7.22 -23.11 8.25
N ASP A 127 7.35 -23.73 7.11
CA ASP A 127 8.22 -23.25 6.03
C ASP A 127 7.51 -22.17 5.17
N ILE A 128 8.31 -21.30 4.55
CA ILE A 128 7.78 -20.17 3.74
C ILE A 128 6.94 -20.68 2.56
N LYS A 129 7.35 -21.78 1.93
CA LYS A 129 6.63 -22.34 0.79
C LYS A 129 5.20 -22.70 1.15
N SER A 130 5.01 -23.43 2.28
CA SER A 130 3.68 -23.83 2.77
C SER A 130 2.83 -22.63 3.18
N ILE A 131 3.43 -21.60 3.81
CA ILE A 131 2.71 -20.37 4.20
C ILE A 131 2.13 -19.64 2.97
N PHE A 132 2.91 -19.55 1.90
CA PHE A 132 2.45 -18.89 0.66
C PHE A 132 1.42 -19.74 -0.10
N ALA A 133 1.57 -21.06 -0.09
CA ALA A 133 0.64 -21.97 -0.75
C ALA A 133 -0.79 -21.86 -0.17
N ASP A 134 -0.95 -21.65 1.14
CA ASP A 134 -2.25 -21.44 1.78
C ASP A 134 -3.02 -20.24 1.20
N SER A 135 -2.30 -19.24 0.70
CA SER A 135 -2.88 -18.05 0.07
C SER A 135 -2.97 -18.17 -1.45
N GLY A 136 -2.68 -19.34 -2.03
CA GLY A 136 -2.63 -19.55 -3.48
C GLY A 136 -1.51 -18.75 -4.16
N LEU A 137 -0.47 -18.36 -3.42
CA LEU A 137 0.63 -17.52 -3.90
C LEU A 137 1.94 -18.31 -3.98
N ILE A 138 2.84 -17.83 -4.85
CA ILE A 138 4.22 -18.30 -4.91
C ILE A 138 5.09 -17.25 -4.22
N ALA A 139 5.95 -17.69 -3.30
CA ALA A 139 6.86 -16.80 -2.59
C ALA A 139 7.89 -16.19 -3.56
N PRO A 140 8.00 -14.85 -3.64
CA PRO A 140 9.02 -14.20 -4.46
C PRO A 140 10.44 -14.48 -3.95
N GLY A 141 11.45 -14.39 -4.82
CA GLY A 141 12.84 -14.50 -4.43
C GLY A 141 13.25 -13.50 -3.33
N GLY A 142 14.02 -13.97 -2.35
CA GLY A 142 14.46 -13.19 -1.18
C GLY A 142 13.36 -12.99 -0.12
N THR A 143 12.27 -13.77 -0.15
CA THR A 143 11.30 -13.86 0.97
C THR A 143 12.01 -14.49 2.18
N GLY A 144 11.83 -13.88 3.37
CA GLY A 144 12.54 -14.28 4.60
C GLY A 144 13.82 -13.49 4.88
N GLU A 145 14.37 -12.79 3.88
CA GLU A 145 15.60 -11.99 4.00
C GLU A 145 15.38 -10.56 4.52
N CYS A 146 14.12 -10.13 4.70
CA CYS A 146 13.81 -8.82 5.25
C CYS A 146 14.14 -8.73 6.75
N ALA A 147 14.31 -7.52 7.27
CA ALA A 147 14.69 -7.31 8.68
C ALA A 147 13.58 -7.79 9.65
N ALA A 148 12.33 -7.48 9.37
CA ALA A 148 11.21 -7.83 10.24
C ALA A 148 11.05 -9.35 10.51
N PRO A 149 11.06 -10.24 9.49
CA PRO A 149 11.02 -11.69 9.73
C PRO A 149 12.22 -12.21 10.55
N LYS A 150 13.43 -11.71 10.30
CA LYS A 150 14.63 -12.09 11.07
C LYS A 150 14.48 -11.74 12.55
N LEU A 151 13.98 -10.52 12.85
CA LEU A 151 13.77 -10.06 14.21
C LEU A 151 12.75 -10.90 14.97
N LEU A 152 11.58 -11.16 14.38
CA LEU A 152 10.55 -11.97 15.00
C LEU A 152 11.01 -13.42 15.20
N GLN A 153 11.67 -14.02 14.19
CA GLN A 153 12.21 -15.35 14.31
C GLN A 153 13.20 -15.48 15.46
N TYR A 154 14.13 -14.51 15.57
CA TYR A 154 15.11 -14.52 16.63
C TYR A 154 14.44 -14.36 18.01
N ALA A 155 13.51 -13.42 18.14
CA ALA A 155 12.78 -13.21 19.39
C ALA A 155 12.06 -14.49 19.85
N TYR A 156 11.30 -15.13 18.96
CA TYR A 156 10.59 -16.36 19.32
C TYR A 156 11.52 -17.52 19.67
N ALA A 157 12.59 -17.71 18.88
CA ALA A 157 13.57 -18.77 19.13
C ALA A 157 14.30 -18.62 20.49
N HIS A 158 14.36 -17.40 21.03
CA HIS A 158 15.00 -17.10 22.31
C HIS A 158 14.01 -16.78 23.44
N GLY A 159 12.73 -17.06 23.26
CA GLY A 159 11.69 -16.84 24.24
C GLY A 159 11.58 -15.37 24.68
N MET A 160 11.71 -14.45 23.74
CA MET A 160 11.49 -13.01 23.92
C MET A 160 10.10 -12.65 23.41
N HIS A 161 9.43 -11.71 24.10
CA HIS A 161 8.11 -11.25 23.71
C HIS A 161 8.21 -9.94 22.90
N PRO A 162 7.76 -9.90 21.63
CA PRO A 162 7.75 -8.68 20.81
C PRO A 162 6.77 -7.63 21.37
N VAL A 163 7.21 -6.37 21.48
CA VAL A 163 6.43 -5.23 21.99
C VAL A 163 6.13 -4.21 20.91
N ALA A 164 7.15 -3.76 20.17
CA ALA A 164 7.00 -2.82 19.07
C ALA A 164 8.13 -3.00 18.04
N MET A 165 7.89 -2.61 16.79
CA MET A 165 8.92 -2.70 15.76
C MET A 165 8.87 -1.53 14.78
N GLY A 166 9.99 -1.34 14.06
CA GLY A 166 10.09 -0.44 12.94
C GLY A 166 11.18 -0.84 11.97
N GLU A 167 10.97 -0.55 10.69
CA GLU A 167 11.99 -0.68 9.64
C GLU A 167 12.31 0.70 9.09
N PHE A 168 13.59 1.03 8.92
CA PHE A 168 14.04 2.32 8.41
C PHE A 168 15.20 2.14 7.42
N TRP A 169 15.46 3.16 6.62
CA TRP A 169 16.56 3.14 5.64
C TRP A 169 17.83 3.70 6.24
N TYR A 170 18.96 3.02 5.98
CA TYR A 170 20.31 3.51 6.25
C TYR A 170 21.11 3.58 4.96
N GLY A 171 21.86 4.67 4.76
CA GLY A 171 22.77 4.89 3.62
C GLY A 171 22.13 5.55 2.40
N LEU A 172 22.87 5.60 1.30
CA LEU A 172 22.42 6.24 0.07
C LEU A 172 21.29 5.46 -0.62
N PRO A 173 20.36 6.14 -1.32
CA PRO A 173 19.34 5.47 -2.11
C PRO A 173 19.99 4.74 -3.29
N LYS A 174 19.59 3.50 -3.54
CA LYS A 174 20.10 2.67 -4.63
C LYS A 174 19.21 2.84 -5.87
N GLY A 175 19.80 3.16 -7.05
CA GLY A 175 19.15 2.99 -8.34
C GLY A 175 17.82 3.72 -8.53
N GLY A 176 17.72 5.04 -8.31
CA GLY A 176 16.51 5.84 -8.54
C GLY A 176 15.42 5.68 -7.47
N GLN A 177 15.72 5.03 -6.36
CA GLN A 177 14.79 4.86 -5.24
C GLN A 177 14.81 6.12 -4.36
N VAL A 178 13.64 6.67 -4.06
CA VAL A 178 13.49 7.81 -3.13
C VAL A 178 13.47 7.27 -1.69
N ARG A 179 14.60 6.76 -1.20
CA ARG A 179 14.77 6.36 0.20
C ARG A 179 15.65 7.36 0.91
N GLN A 180 15.31 7.70 2.14
CA GLN A 180 16.01 8.68 2.95
C GLN A 180 16.52 8.03 4.22
N GLN A 181 17.77 8.28 4.58
CA GLN A 181 18.38 7.80 5.82
C GLN A 181 17.54 8.20 7.02
N GLY A 182 17.37 7.27 7.95
CA GLY A 182 16.58 7.45 9.18
C GLY A 182 15.06 7.48 8.99
N ARG A 183 14.55 7.51 7.76
CA ARG A 183 13.12 7.47 7.52
C ARG A 183 12.57 6.06 7.65
N PHE A 184 11.48 5.91 8.40
CA PHE A 184 10.76 4.65 8.58
C PHE A 184 9.87 4.33 7.38
N TYR A 185 9.79 3.04 7.07
CA TYR A 185 9.00 2.48 5.97
C TYR A 185 8.21 1.26 6.45
N PRO A 186 7.00 1.05 5.96
CA PRO A 186 6.24 -0.16 6.27
C PRO A 186 6.89 -1.40 5.66
N ALA A 187 6.66 -2.55 6.28
CA ALA A 187 7.03 -3.84 5.70
C ALA A 187 6.32 -4.06 4.37
N CYS A 188 7.01 -4.67 3.40
CA CYS A 188 6.42 -4.87 2.09
C CYS A 188 5.32 -5.94 2.14
N THR A 189 4.17 -5.66 1.52
CA THR A 189 3.03 -6.60 1.50
C THR A 189 3.24 -7.78 0.57
N GLY A 190 4.07 -7.65 -0.47
CA GLY A 190 4.28 -8.70 -1.48
C GLY A 190 5.15 -9.86 -1.00
N LYS A 191 6.33 -9.55 -0.42
CA LYS A 191 7.26 -10.59 0.10
C LYS A 191 6.97 -10.94 1.56
N CYS A 192 6.70 -9.94 2.39
CA CYS A 192 6.56 -10.13 3.83
C CYS A 192 5.10 -10.33 4.28
N GLY A 193 4.12 -9.99 3.43
CA GLY A 193 2.70 -10.04 3.81
C GLY A 193 2.26 -11.38 4.41
N PRO A 194 2.21 -12.47 3.65
CA PRO A 194 1.80 -13.77 4.17
C PRO A 194 2.69 -14.25 5.32
N LEU A 195 4.00 -14.03 5.21
CA LEU A 195 4.99 -14.46 6.20
C LEU A 195 4.78 -13.79 7.56
N LEU A 196 4.74 -12.45 7.61
CA LEU A 196 4.51 -11.72 8.86
C LEU A 196 3.12 -11.97 9.43
N THR A 197 2.10 -12.15 8.57
CA THR A 197 0.75 -12.52 9.03
C THR A 197 0.77 -13.85 9.79
N PHE A 198 1.50 -14.86 9.30
CA PHE A 198 1.70 -16.10 10.05
C PHE A 198 2.50 -15.87 11.33
N MET A 199 3.64 -15.17 11.25
CA MET A 199 4.54 -14.97 12.39
C MET A 199 3.89 -14.19 13.54
N MET A 200 2.95 -13.31 13.25
CA MET A 200 2.20 -12.54 14.26
C MET A 200 1.02 -13.31 14.89
N GLN A 201 0.68 -14.51 14.44
CA GLN A 201 -0.38 -15.31 15.06
C GLN A 201 -0.03 -15.61 16.52
N GLY A 202 -0.89 -15.16 17.43
CA GLY A 202 -0.69 -15.24 18.88
C GLY A 202 -0.24 -13.93 19.55
N LEU A 203 0.11 -12.89 18.77
CA LEU A 203 0.29 -11.54 19.29
C LEU A 203 -1.03 -10.76 19.28
N ASP A 204 -1.23 -9.88 20.26
CA ASP A 204 -2.24 -8.82 20.20
C ASP A 204 -1.68 -7.66 19.35
N VAL A 205 -1.98 -7.67 18.05
CA VAL A 205 -1.46 -6.71 17.08
C VAL A 205 -2.38 -5.50 16.98
N GLU A 206 -1.80 -4.31 16.81
CA GLU A 206 -2.57 -3.12 16.45
C GLU A 206 -3.46 -3.38 15.22
N PRO A 207 -4.69 -2.87 15.19
CA PRO A 207 -5.54 -3.02 14.02
C PRO A 207 -4.89 -2.31 12.82
N ASN A 208 -5.06 -2.87 11.63
CA ASN A 208 -4.65 -2.17 10.42
C ASN A 208 -5.37 -0.80 10.36
N PRO A 209 -4.64 0.33 10.36
CA PRO A 209 -5.27 1.66 10.35
C PRO A 209 -6.15 1.92 9.13
N LEU A 210 -6.01 1.10 8.08
CA LEU A 210 -6.86 1.16 6.89
C LEU A 210 -8.04 0.20 6.95
N ASP A 211 -8.05 -0.75 7.90
CA ASP A 211 -9.16 -1.66 8.08
C ASP A 211 -10.29 -0.96 8.84
N ARG A 212 -11.43 -0.93 8.20
CA ARG A 212 -12.68 -0.44 8.77
C ARG A 212 -13.73 -1.48 8.54
N ASP A 213 -14.30 -1.96 9.62
CA ASP A 213 -15.34 -3.00 9.59
C ASP A 213 -16.73 -2.41 9.37
N PHE A 214 -16.85 -1.09 9.19
CA PHE A 214 -18.13 -0.42 9.01
C PHE A 214 -18.13 0.52 7.80
N LEU A 215 -19.28 0.58 7.15
CA LEU A 215 -19.59 1.55 6.10
C LEU A 215 -20.14 2.83 6.75
N TYR A 216 -19.79 3.97 6.18
CA TYR A 216 -20.34 5.27 6.66
C TYR A 216 -21.77 5.53 6.18
N SER A 217 -22.27 4.75 5.22
CA SER A 217 -23.64 4.74 4.74
C SER A 217 -23.91 3.44 4.00
N GLU A 218 -25.18 3.14 3.74
CA GLU A 218 -25.56 1.98 2.92
C GLU A 218 -25.35 2.26 1.43
N PRO A 219 -25.01 1.23 0.63
CA PRO A 219 -25.00 1.34 -0.82
C PRO A 219 -26.40 1.59 -1.37
N ARG A 220 -26.51 2.41 -2.41
CA ARG A 220 -27.81 2.84 -2.94
C ARG A 220 -27.83 2.82 -4.46
N VAL A 221 -28.88 2.26 -5.07
CA VAL A 221 -29.13 2.36 -6.51
C VAL A 221 -29.79 3.73 -6.80
N ILE A 222 -29.23 4.46 -7.76
CA ILE A 222 -29.73 5.76 -8.23
C ILE A 222 -30.62 5.56 -9.46
N PHE A 223 -30.21 4.68 -10.38
CA PHE A 223 -30.90 4.38 -11.62
C PHE A 223 -30.55 2.97 -12.08
N SER A 224 -31.49 2.31 -12.75
CA SER A 224 -31.24 1.05 -13.45
C SER A 224 -32.19 0.88 -14.63
N ASP A 225 -31.69 0.29 -15.71
CA ASP A 225 -32.46 -0.21 -16.83
C ASP A 225 -31.86 -1.53 -17.34
N ASP A 226 -32.13 -1.92 -18.58
CA ASP A 226 -31.65 -3.19 -19.13
C ASP A 226 -30.15 -3.19 -19.44
N ASP A 227 -29.53 -2.02 -19.64
CA ASP A 227 -28.14 -1.85 -20.08
C ASP A 227 -27.20 -1.46 -18.94
N ILE A 228 -27.65 -0.64 -18.00
CA ILE A 228 -26.80 -0.04 -16.96
C ILE A 228 -27.44 -0.02 -15.57
N VAL A 229 -26.59 0.01 -14.56
CA VAL A 229 -26.96 0.39 -13.20
C VAL A 229 -26.07 1.54 -12.76
N VAL A 230 -26.67 2.63 -12.27
CA VAL A 230 -25.97 3.74 -11.62
C VAL A 230 -26.25 3.67 -10.13
N ALA A 231 -25.19 3.68 -9.33
CA ALA A 231 -25.30 3.49 -7.89
C ALA A 231 -24.35 4.38 -7.11
N SER A 232 -24.71 4.70 -5.87
CA SER A 232 -23.88 5.42 -4.91
C SER A 232 -23.12 4.43 -4.04
N LYS A 233 -21.80 4.44 -4.14
CA LYS A 233 -20.89 3.62 -3.34
C LYS A 233 -20.61 4.33 -2.00
N PRO A 234 -20.78 3.69 -0.84
CA PRO A 234 -20.36 4.26 0.43
C PRO A 234 -18.83 4.34 0.55
N SER A 235 -18.33 5.25 1.40
CA SER A 235 -16.94 5.26 1.84
C SER A 235 -16.64 3.99 2.65
N GLY A 236 -15.48 3.37 2.43
CA GLY A 236 -15.05 2.14 3.09
C GLY A 236 -15.38 0.87 2.30
N MET A 237 -16.20 0.94 1.25
CA MET A 237 -16.55 -0.20 0.39
C MET A 237 -15.66 -0.29 -0.84
N LEU A 238 -15.29 -1.51 -1.24
CA LEU A 238 -14.57 -1.74 -2.50
C LEU A 238 -15.50 -1.47 -3.70
N SER A 239 -14.95 -0.97 -4.80
CA SER A 239 -15.70 -0.84 -6.07
C SER A 239 -15.92 -2.18 -6.76
N VAL A 240 -14.88 -3.02 -6.76
CA VAL A 240 -14.85 -4.35 -7.36
C VAL A 240 -14.21 -5.34 -6.39
N PRO A 241 -14.44 -6.66 -6.54
CA PRO A 241 -13.83 -7.68 -5.69
C PRO A 241 -12.32 -7.52 -5.58
N GLY A 242 -11.81 -7.60 -4.38
CA GLY A 242 -10.38 -7.51 -4.07
C GLY A 242 -9.86 -8.77 -3.40
N LYS A 243 -8.55 -8.82 -3.14
CA LYS A 243 -7.90 -9.97 -2.49
C LYS A 243 -8.24 -10.11 -0.99
N SER A 244 -8.87 -9.12 -0.39
CA SER A 244 -9.14 -9.07 1.07
C SER A 244 -10.41 -9.82 1.50
N GLY A 245 -11.17 -10.41 0.58
CA GLY A 245 -12.46 -11.06 0.89
C GLY A 245 -13.57 -10.10 1.32
N ARG A 246 -13.34 -8.77 1.29
CA ARG A 246 -14.35 -7.76 1.59
C ARG A 246 -15.36 -7.65 0.47
N GLY A 247 -16.64 -7.47 0.81
CA GLY A 247 -17.68 -7.18 -0.15
C GLY A 247 -17.42 -5.92 -0.97
N SER A 248 -17.80 -5.95 -2.24
CA SER A 248 -17.66 -4.82 -3.15
C SER A 248 -19.02 -4.32 -3.64
N MET A 249 -19.01 -3.10 -4.20
CA MET A 249 -20.22 -2.55 -4.85
C MET A 249 -20.67 -3.44 -6.01
N MET A 250 -19.72 -4.02 -6.74
CA MET A 250 -20.02 -4.96 -7.83
C MET A 250 -20.71 -6.23 -7.31
N ASP A 251 -20.23 -6.83 -6.21
CA ASP A 251 -20.88 -8.01 -5.59
C ASP A 251 -22.30 -7.65 -5.11
N TRP A 252 -22.45 -6.53 -4.40
CA TRP A 252 -23.72 -6.06 -3.87
C TRP A 252 -24.77 -5.81 -4.98
N LEU A 253 -24.34 -5.33 -6.15
CA LEU A 253 -25.20 -5.16 -7.31
C LEU A 253 -25.48 -6.49 -8.01
N ALA A 254 -24.50 -7.38 -8.11
CA ALA A 254 -24.66 -8.68 -8.76
C ALA A 254 -25.70 -9.57 -8.04
N GLU A 255 -25.78 -9.49 -6.72
CA GLU A 255 -26.83 -10.17 -5.94
C GLU A 255 -28.26 -9.69 -6.31
N ARG A 256 -28.42 -8.47 -6.81
CA ARG A 256 -29.72 -7.83 -7.08
C ARG A 256 -30.12 -7.84 -8.56
N PHE A 257 -29.14 -7.73 -9.44
CA PHE A 257 -29.35 -7.52 -10.86
C PHE A 257 -28.81 -8.65 -11.75
N GLY A 258 -28.17 -9.69 -11.14
CA GLY A 258 -27.48 -10.72 -11.89
C GLY A 258 -26.09 -10.21 -12.37
N PRO A 259 -25.59 -10.70 -13.52
CA PRO A 259 -24.26 -10.32 -14.01
C PRO A 259 -24.11 -8.81 -14.16
N ILE A 260 -23.04 -8.26 -13.55
CA ILE A 260 -22.69 -6.83 -13.55
C ILE A 260 -21.23 -6.66 -13.94
N PHE A 261 -20.94 -5.68 -14.77
CA PHE A 261 -19.60 -5.39 -15.28
C PHE A 261 -19.16 -3.99 -14.85
N SER A 262 -17.97 -3.89 -14.25
CA SER A 262 -17.38 -2.61 -13.88
C SER A 262 -16.75 -1.93 -15.10
N CYS A 263 -17.06 -0.63 -15.29
CA CYS A 263 -16.49 0.23 -16.33
C CYS A 263 -15.45 1.21 -15.76
N HIS A 264 -15.50 1.48 -14.46
CA HIS A 264 -14.54 2.32 -13.76
C HIS A 264 -14.53 1.97 -12.27
N ARG A 265 -13.66 2.64 -11.50
CA ARG A 265 -13.55 2.41 -10.07
C ARG A 265 -13.38 3.71 -9.29
N LEU A 266 -13.87 3.73 -8.07
CA LEU A 266 -13.50 4.66 -7.02
C LEU A 266 -12.54 3.97 -6.03
N ASP A 267 -11.72 4.75 -5.34
CA ASP A 267 -10.94 4.22 -4.22
C ASP A 267 -11.87 3.72 -3.12
N MET A 268 -11.41 2.80 -2.28
CA MET A 268 -12.21 2.22 -1.20
C MET A 268 -12.85 3.31 -0.33
N ASP A 269 -12.08 4.31 0.08
CA ASP A 269 -12.54 5.38 0.96
C ASP A 269 -13.31 6.51 0.25
N THR A 270 -13.23 6.60 -1.09
CA THR A 270 -14.00 7.55 -1.89
C THR A 270 -15.44 7.08 -2.01
N SER A 271 -16.39 7.93 -1.66
CA SER A 271 -17.84 7.67 -1.85
C SER A 271 -18.38 8.27 -3.15
N GLY A 272 -19.59 7.89 -3.56
CA GLY A 272 -20.34 8.55 -4.62
C GLY A 272 -20.66 7.69 -5.83
N ILE A 273 -21.03 8.35 -6.92
CA ILE A 273 -21.63 7.75 -8.10
C ILE A 273 -20.65 6.85 -8.86
N MET A 274 -21.15 5.66 -9.19
CA MET A 274 -20.55 4.74 -10.14
C MET A 274 -21.57 4.25 -11.15
N VAL A 275 -21.16 3.98 -12.39
CA VAL A 275 -21.94 3.26 -13.40
C VAL A 275 -21.35 1.88 -13.63
N PHE A 276 -22.24 0.91 -13.76
CA PHE A 276 -21.93 -0.49 -14.10
C PHE A 276 -22.76 -0.88 -15.30
N ALA A 277 -22.19 -1.69 -16.18
CA ALA A 277 -22.91 -2.27 -17.29
C ALA A 277 -23.60 -3.59 -16.88
N ARG A 278 -24.75 -3.88 -17.47
CA ARG A 278 -25.50 -5.14 -17.33
C ARG A 278 -25.28 -6.07 -18.51
N THR A 279 -24.81 -5.53 -19.64
CA THR A 279 -24.49 -6.27 -20.85
C THR A 279 -23.04 -6.04 -21.27
N LEU A 280 -22.47 -6.95 -22.08
CA LEU A 280 -21.10 -6.79 -22.61
C LEU A 280 -21.02 -5.66 -23.63
N GLU A 281 -22.08 -5.43 -24.39
CA GLU A 281 -22.21 -4.35 -25.37
C GLU A 281 -22.17 -2.99 -24.66
N ALA A 282 -22.97 -2.82 -23.60
CA ALA A 282 -22.98 -1.61 -22.79
C ALA A 282 -21.60 -1.38 -22.12
N LYS A 283 -20.95 -2.46 -21.65
CA LYS A 283 -19.60 -2.38 -21.09
C LYS A 283 -18.60 -1.88 -22.12
N ALA A 284 -18.60 -2.44 -23.34
CA ALA A 284 -17.66 -2.05 -24.39
C ALA A 284 -17.83 -0.57 -24.77
N ASP A 285 -19.07 -0.07 -24.86
CA ASP A 285 -19.33 1.34 -25.15
C ASP A 285 -18.89 2.26 -24.02
N LEU A 286 -19.23 1.93 -22.76
CA LEU A 286 -18.81 2.73 -21.61
C LEU A 286 -17.29 2.73 -21.42
N ASP A 287 -16.62 1.59 -21.58
CA ASP A 287 -15.16 1.51 -21.52
C ASP A 287 -14.51 2.45 -22.57
N ARG A 288 -15.06 2.50 -23.79
CA ARG A 288 -14.62 3.42 -24.84
C ARG A 288 -14.82 4.88 -24.42
N GLN A 289 -15.99 5.23 -23.88
CA GLN A 289 -16.27 6.60 -23.42
C GLN A 289 -15.34 7.03 -22.29
N PHE A 290 -15.01 6.12 -21.33
CA PHE A 290 -14.02 6.39 -20.28
C PHE A 290 -12.60 6.55 -20.85
N ALA A 291 -12.21 5.73 -21.81
CA ALA A 291 -10.89 5.77 -22.44
C ALA A 291 -10.68 7.01 -23.30
N SER A 292 -11.72 7.47 -24.02
CA SER A 292 -11.69 8.69 -24.85
C SER A 292 -11.85 9.99 -24.05
N GLY A 293 -12.19 9.90 -22.73
CA GLY A 293 -12.43 11.07 -21.91
C GLY A 293 -13.78 11.77 -22.13
N GLU A 294 -14.72 11.12 -22.82
CA GLU A 294 -16.09 11.62 -23.04
C GLU A 294 -16.89 11.70 -21.74
N VAL A 295 -16.56 10.86 -20.76
CA VAL A 295 -17.23 10.81 -19.46
C VAL A 295 -16.79 11.99 -18.60
N GLN A 296 -17.71 12.87 -18.26
CA GLN A 296 -17.46 14.01 -17.36
C GLN A 296 -17.77 13.60 -15.91
N LYS A 297 -16.84 13.91 -15.02
CA LYS A 297 -16.90 13.58 -13.59
C LYS A 297 -16.66 14.82 -12.75
N THR A 298 -17.46 15.01 -11.74
CA THR A 298 -17.25 16.04 -10.74
C THR A 298 -17.14 15.39 -9.37
N TYR A 299 -16.13 15.79 -8.62
CA TYR A 299 -15.94 15.34 -7.24
C TYR A 299 -16.01 16.54 -6.31
N ARG A 300 -16.67 16.37 -5.19
CA ARG A 300 -16.64 17.33 -4.09
C ARG A 300 -15.73 16.83 -2.99
N ALA A 301 -14.92 17.72 -2.45
CA ALA A 301 -14.03 17.39 -1.35
C ALA A 301 -13.98 18.51 -0.31
N ARG A 302 -13.63 18.15 0.93
CA ARG A 302 -13.29 19.08 1.98
C ARG A 302 -11.81 18.97 2.29
N LEU A 303 -11.05 20.04 2.12
CA LEU A 303 -9.64 20.09 2.48
C LEU A 303 -9.50 20.51 3.94
N GLU A 304 -8.51 19.97 4.63
CA GLU A 304 -8.15 20.45 5.98
C GLU A 304 -7.64 21.89 5.92
N ALA A 305 -7.75 22.61 7.03
CA ALA A 305 -7.14 23.91 7.19
C ALA A 305 -5.62 23.84 6.94
N GLY A 306 -5.10 24.71 6.11
CA GLY A 306 -3.71 24.70 5.70
C GLY A 306 -3.10 26.10 5.62
N ARG A 307 -1.83 26.16 5.21
CA ARG A 307 -1.08 27.42 5.12
C ARG A 307 -1.36 28.22 3.83
N VAL A 308 -1.96 27.58 2.84
CA VAL A 308 -2.23 28.24 1.54
C VAL A 308 -3.55 28.99 1.64
N PRO A 309 -3.58 30.32 1.48
CA PRO A 309 -4.80 31.09 1.55
C PRO A 309 -5.59 30.91 0.24
N PHE A 310 -6.65 30.11 0.29
CA PHE A 310 -7.62 30.07 -0.80
C PHE A 310 -8.52 31.31 -0.79
N ARG A 311 -9.00 31.66 -1.99
CA ARG A 311 -10.05 32.67 -2.15
C ARG A 311 -11.31 31.98 -2.67
N HIS A 312 -12.46 32.46 -2.23
CA HIS A 312 -13.75 31.99 -2.76
C HIS A 312 -13.78 32.09 -4.29
N LYS A 313 -14.28 31.05 -4.96
CA LYS A 313 -14.33 30.91 -6.43
C LYS A 313 -12.95 30.90 -7.14
N SER A 314 -11.85 30.77 -6.44
CA SER A 314 -10.59 30.54 -7.11
C SER A 314 -10.60 29.20 -7.87
N LYS A 315 -10.02 29.21 -9.07
CA LYS A 315 -9.94 28.07 -9.98
C LYS A 315 -8.50 27.84 -10.41
N GLY A 316 -8.19 26.64 -10.80
CA GLY A 316 -6.89 26.31 -11.35
C GLY A 316 -6.83 24.89 -11.89
N THR A 317 -5.67 24.57 -12.44
CA THR A 317 -5.36 23.24 -12.98
C THR A 317 -4.11 22.71 -12.33
N ILE A 318 -4.15 21.45 -11.89
CA ILE A 318 -3.02 20.71 -11.34
C ILE A 318 -2.62 19.66 -12.38
N ALA A 319 -1.36 19.69 -12.81
CA ALA A 319 -0.79 18.76 -13.76
C ALA A 319 0.48 18.13 -13.18
N LEU A 320 0.31 17.07 -12.38
CA LEU A 320 1.39 16.36 -11.70
C LEU A 320 1.37 14.88 -12.08
N PRO A 321 2.41 14.37 -12.76
CA PRO A 321 2.45 12.96 -13.16
C PRO A 321 2.58 12.04 -11.95
N LEU A 322 1.83 10.93 -11.96
CA LEU A 322 1.71 10.02 -10.83
C LEU A 322 2.24 8.62 -11.12
N ALA A 323 2.90 8.04 -10.13
CA ALA A 323 3.33 6.65 -10.11
C ALA A 323 2.95 6.00 -8.77
N ALA A 324 2.85 4.66 -8.76
CA ALA A 324 2.69 3.93 -7.52
C ALA A 324 3.97 4.03 -6.68
N ASP A 325 3.82 4.34 -5.40
CA ASP A 325 4.93 4.17 -4.46
C ASP A 325 5.19 2.67 -4.28
N TYR A 326 6.31 2.21 -4.84
CA TYR A 326 6.66 0.80 -4.80
C TYR A 326 6.81 0.28 -3.36
N TYR A 327 7.23 1.15 -2.45
CA TYR A 327 7.59 0.79 -1.08
C TYR A 327 6.50 1.06 -0.05
N ASP A 328 5.52 1.92 -0.37
CA ASP A 328 4.39 2.26 0.51
C ASP A 328 3.05 2.12 -0.23
N ARG A 329 2.78 0.93 -0.77
CA ARG A 329 1.48 0.66 -1.39
C ARG A 329 0.36 0.69 -0.34
N PRO A 330 -0.82 1.21 -0.66
CA PRO A 330 -1.30 1.63 -1.99
C PRO A 330 -1.00 3.09 -2.36
N ARG A 331 -0.09 3.78 -1.66
CA ARG A 331 0.24 5.19 -1.90
C ARG A 331 0.70 5.42 -3.34
N GLN A 332 0.37 6.60 -3.86
CA GLN A 332 0.90 7.14 -5.11
C GLN A 332 1.81 8.33 -4.80
N ILE A 333 2.77 8.59 -5.66
CA ILE A 333 3.72 9.69 -5.56
C ILE A 333 3.72 10.51 -6.86
N VAL A 334 4.16 11.76 -6.77
CA VAL A 334 4.50 12.55 -7.96
C VAL A 334 5.86 12.09 -8.46
N ASP A 335 5.88 11.54 -9.67
CA ASP A 335 7.11 11.11 -10.34
C ASP A 335 7.20 11.84 -11.70
N ARG A 336 8.05 12.84 -11.77
CA ARG A 336 8.20 13.68 -12.96
C ARG A 336 8.95 12.99 -14.10
N ALA A 337 9.68 11.92 -13.80
CA ALA A 337 10.48 11.18 -14.78
C ALA A 337 9.71 10.03 -15.43
N HIS A 338 8.96 9.25 -14.65
CA HIS A 338 8.33 8.02 -15.11
C HIS A 338 6.82 7.95 -14.80
N GLY A 339 6.28 8.96 -14.11
CA GLY A 339 4.86 9.01 -13.75
C GLY A 339 3.95 9.18 -14.96
N LYS A 340 2.76 8.61 -14.85
CA LYS A 340 1.70 8.78 -15.86
C LYS A 340 1.05 10.15 -15.69
N GLN A 341 0.88 10.89 -16.79
CA GLN A 341 0.22 12.20 -16.80
C GLN A 341 -1.12 12.14 -16.04
N ALA A 342 -1.33 13.11 -15.14
CA ALA A 342 -2.55 13.29 -14.39
C ALA A 342 -2.90 14.78 -14.38
N ILE A 343 -4.14 15.11 -14.75
CA ILE A 343 -4.63 16.49 -14.88
C ILE A 343 -5.96 16.61 -14.15
N THR A 344 -6.06 17.61 -13.25
CA THR A 344 -7.26 17.92 -12.47
C THR A 344 -7.51 19.41 -12.47
N GLU A 345 -8.69 19.84 -12.92
CA GLU A 345 -9.19 21.18 -12.66
C GLU A 345 -9.85 21.24 -11.29
N TYR A 346 -9.76 22.38 -10.62
CA TYR A 346 -10.41 22.61 -9.35
C TYR A 346 -11.11 23.98 -9.29
N GLU A 347 -12.10 24.07 -8.41
CA GLU A 347 -12.82 25.30 -8.10
C GLU A 347 -13.20 25.31 -6.61
N VAL A 348 -12.81 26.38 -5.90
CA VAL A 348 -13.17 26.60 -4.50
C VAL A 348 -14.61 27.08 -4.41
N ARG A 349 -15.47 26.30 -3.75
CA ARG A 349 -16.88 26.65 -3.51
C ARG A 349 -17.07 27.58 -2.32
N SER A 350 -16.45 27.21 -1.19
CA SER A 350 -16.53 28.01 0.04
C SER A 350 -15.32 27.76 0.94
N ILE A 351 -15.10 28.68 1.85
CA ILE A 351 -14.10 28.57 2.91
C ILE A 351 -14.87 28.68 4.22
N PHE A 352 -14.68 27.70 5.09
CA PHE A 352 -15.33 27.64 6.39
C PHE A 352 -14.61 28.53 7.41
N PRO A 353 -15.28 28.91 8.53
CA PRO A 353 -14.64 29.73 9.58
C PRO A 353 -13.38 29.11 10.19
N ASP A 354 -13.27 27.79 10.20
CA ASP A 354 -12.12 27.01 10.67
C ASP A 354 -11.00 26.89 9.60
N SER A 355 -11.11 27.65 8.50
CA SER A 355 -10.20 27.64 7.36
C SER A 355 -10.16 26.32 6.56
N GLU A 356 -11.08 25.39 6.79
CA GLU A 356 -11.30 24.28 5.89
C GLU A 356 -11.94 24.76 4.57
N VAL A 357 -11.71 24.02 3.48
CA VAL A 357 -12.12 24.46 2.14
C VAL A 357 -13.02 23.41 1.49
N ASP A 358 -14.20 23.86 1.06
CA ASP A 358 -15.10 23.08 0.18
C ASP A 358 -14.67 23.32 -1.27
N ILE A 359 -14.23 22.27 -1.95
CA ILE A 359 -13.64 22.33 -3.28
C ILE A 359 -14.29 21.31 -4.22
N VAL A 360 -14.39 21.71 -5.47
CA VAL A 360 -14.83 20.82 -6.57
C VAL A 360 -13.62 20.48 -7.44
N PHE A 361 -13.45 19.20 -7.72
CA PHE A 361 -12.48 18.68 -8.67
C PHE A 361 -13.15 18.17 -9.94
N ARG A 362 -12.55 18.45 -11.11
CA ARG A 362 -12.93 17.88 -12.41
C ARG A 362 -11.70 17.20 -13.01
N PRO A 363 -11.51 15.90 -12.79
CA PRO A 363 -10.35 15.18 -13.32
C PRO A 363 -10.53 14.87 -14.81
N HIS A 364 -9.56 15.29 -15.64
CA HIS A 364 -9.46 14.89 -17.05
C HIS A 364 -8.88 13.49 -17.23
N THR A 365 -8.11 13.03 -16.26
CA THR A 365 -7.51 11.70 -16.20
C THR A 365 -8.03 10.95 -14.97
N GLY A 366 -7.84 9.62 -14.91
CA GLY A 366 -8.33 8.79 -13.81
C GLY A 366 -7.23 7.93 -13.18
N ARG A 367 -6.13 8.55 -12.68
CA ARG A 367 -5.07 7.78 -12.01
C ARG A 367 -5.47 7.45 -10.58
N THR A 368 -4.96 6.32 -10.08
CA THR A 368 -5.16 5.90 -8.68
C THR A 368 -4.79 7.04 -7.74
N HIS A 369 -5.63 7.33 -6.76
CA HIS A 369 -5.47 8.41 -5.76
C HIS A 369 -5.21 9.80 -6.34
N GLN A 370 -5.52 10.07 -7.62
CA GLN A 370 -5.15 11.31 -8.30
C GLN A 370 -5.54 12.56 -7.51
N LEU A 371 -6.82 12.71 -7.15
CA LEU A 371 -7.32 13.89 -6.44
C LEU A 371 -6.70 14.03 -5.06
N ARG A 372 -6.42 12.92 -4.40
CA ARG A 372 -5.83 12.86 -3.06
C ARG A 372 -4.38 13.36 -3.08
N VAL A 373 -3.57 12.89 -4.06
CA VAL A 373 -2.19 13.36 -4.24
C VAL A 373 -2.17 14.82 -4.68
N HIS A 374 -2.99 15.20 -5.65
CA HIS A 374 -3.07 16.58 -6.15
C HIS A 374 -3.47 17.59 -5.05
N ALA A 375 -4.33 17.17 -4.12
CA ALA A 375 -4.69 18.00 -2.98
C ALA A 375 -3.52 18.14 -1.97
N ALA A 376 -2.87 17.04 -1.60
CA ALA A 376 -1.90 17.01 -0.52
C ALA A 376 -0.48 17.45 -0.93
N HIS A 377 -0.10 17.25 -2.22
CA HIS A 377 1.26 17.55 -2.68
C HIS A 377 1.56 19.05 -2.64
N PRO A 378 2.76 19.49 -2.20
CA PRO A 378 3.14 20.92 -2.16
C PRO A 378 3.04 21.65 -3.51
N ASP A 379 3.37 20.96 -4.62
CA ASP A 379 3.23 21.52 -5.98
C ASP A 379 1.79 21.42 -6.53
N GLY A 380 0.86 20.82 -5.76
CA GLY A 380 -0.58 20.86 -5.99
C GLY A 380 -1.25 21.90 -5.11
N LEU A 381 -2.18 21.49 -4.25
CA LEU A 381 -2.85 22.42 -3.34
C LEU A 381 -2.14 22.55 -1.98
N GLY A 382 -1.23 21.65 -1.64
CA GLY A 382 -0.50 21.65 -0.37
C GLY A 382 -1.38 21.41 0.87
N GLN A 383 -2.62 20.97 0.68
CA GLN A 383 -3.58 20.71 1.75
C GLN A 383 -4.26 19.37 1.53
N PRO A 384 -4.15 18.40 2.48
CA PRO A 384 -4.77 17.11 2.33
C PRO A 384 -6.30 17.20 2.39
N ILE A 385 -6.97 16.28 1.73
CA ILE A 385 -8.41 16.09 1.90
C ILE A 385 -8.66 15.60 3.34
N LYS A 386 -9.64 16.17 4.02
CA LYS A 386 -10.04 15.79 5.39
C LYS A 386 -10.35 14.30 5.46
N GLY A 387 -9.78 13.61 6.44
CA GLY A 387 -9.87 12.15 6.60
C GLY A 387 -8.94 11.35 5.69
N ASP A 388 -8.05 11.99 4.92
CA ASP A 388 -7.07 11.27 4.10
C ASP A 388 -5.83 10.86 4.91
N ARG A 389 -5.91 9.71 5.55
CA ARG A 389 -4.82 9.15 6.38
C ARG A 389 -3.58 8.76 5.56
N LEU A 390 -3.73 8.53 4.25
CA LEU A 390 -2.59 8.20 3.38
C LEU A 390 -1.75 9.43 3.07
N TYR A 391 -2.37 10.60 2.95
CA TYR A 391 -1.71 11.80 2.44
C TYR A 391 -1.65 12.95 3.47
N GLY A 392 -1.81 12.64 4.76
CA GLY A 392 -1.42 13.55 5.83
C GLY A 392 -2.56 14.24 6.58
N SER A 393 -3.82 13.83 6.39
CA SER A 393 -4.92 14.30 7.23
C SER A 393 -4.73 13.85 8.69
N ARG A 394 -4.99 14.73 9.62
CA ARG A 394 -5.01 14.46 11.07
C ARG A 394 -6.39 14.05 11.58
N PHE A 395 -7.41 14.26 10.77
CA PHE A 395 -8.79 13.92 11.12
C PHE A 395 -9.01 12.41 11.09
N GLY A 396 -9.57 11.86 12.16
CA GLY A 396 -9.79 10.42 12.34
C GLY A 396 -11.02 9.83 11.63
N GLY A 397 -11.85 10.66 11.00
CA GLY A 397 -13.10 10.28 10.36
C GLY A 397 -12.96 9.65 8.96
N ARG A 398 -14.06 9.65 8.20
CA ARG A 398 -14.06 9.20 6.80
C ARG A 398 -13.25 10.15 5.90
N LEU A 399 -12.86 9.67 4.72
CA LEU A 399 -12.34 10.53 3.66
C LEU A 399 -13.49 11.42 3.13
N PHE A 400 -13.30 12.74 3.16
CA PHE A 400 -14.26 13.72 2.62
C PHE A 400 -13.99 13.97 1.12
N LEU A 401 -14.11 12.90 0.34
CA LEU A 401 -14.07 12.90 -1.12
C LEU A 401 -15.24 12.11 -1.66
N HIS A 402 -16.05 12.75 -2.51
CA HIS A 402 -17.29 12.22 -3.02
C HIS A 402 -17.42 12.45 -4.53
N ALA A 403 -17.67 11.41 -5.30
CA ALA A 403 -18.02 11.50 -6.71
C ALA A 403 -19.46 12.03 -6.84
N GLU A 404 -19.59 13.36 -7.01
CA GLU A 404 -20.86 14.08 -6.92
C GLU A 404 -21.67 13.97 -8.21
N THR A 405 -21.02 14.09 -9.41
CA THR A 405 -21.72 13.99 -10.68
C THR A 405 -21.03 13.05 -11.65
N LEU A 406 -21.83 12.38 -12.45
CA LEU A 406 -21.36 11.53 -13.54
C LEU A 406 -22.23 11.78 -14.78
N LYS A 407 -21.60 12.26 -15.86
CA LYS A 407 -22.27 12.56 -17.13
C LYS A 407 -21.63 11.77 -18.26
N PHE A 408 -22.43 11.02 -18.99
CA PHE A 408 -21.99 10.17 -20.08
C PHE A 408 -23.12 9.95 -21.10
N ARG A 409 -22.82 9.32 -22.22
CA ARG A 409 -23.81 8.95 -23.21
C ARG A 409 -24.33 7.53 -22.91
N HIS A 410 -25.64 7.38 -22.86
CA HIS A 410 -26.28 6.08 -22.62
C HIS A 410 -25.93 5.10 -23.77
N PRO A 411 -25.49 3.87 -23.47
CA PRO A 411 -25.00 2.93 -24.50
C PRO A 411 -25.99 2.63 -25.61
N SER A 412 -27.26 2.45 -25.30
CA SER A 412 -28.29 2.05 -26.27
C SER A 412 -29.08 3.22 -26.82
N THR A 413 -29.46 4.20 -25.96
CA THR A 413 -30.30 5.32 -26.39
C THR A 413 -29.52 6.46 -27.01
N TRP A 414 -28.18 6.49 -26.86
CA TRP A 414 -27.25 7.53 -27.33
C TRP A 414 -27.51 8.93 -26.74
N LYS A 415 -28.47 9.06 -25.83
CA LYS A 415 -28.76 10.31 -25.15
C LYS A 415 -27.69 10.60 -24.07
N THR A 416 -27.29 11.85 -23.98
CA THR A 416 -26.46 12.29 -22.85
C THR A 416 -27.29 12.33 -21.59
N ILE A 417 -26.85 11.63 -20.57
CA ILE A 417 -27.49 11.58 -19.24
C ILE A 417 -26.51 12.05 -18.18
N CYS A 418 -27.04 12.65 -17.13
CA CYS A 418 -26.26 13.16 -16.01
C CYS A 418 -26.94 12.74 -14.71
N PHE A 419 -26.17 12.15 -13.82
CA PHE A 419 -26.61 11.76 -12.49
C PHE A 419 -25.88 12.61 -11.45
N GLU A 420 -26.56 12.93 -10.37
CA GLU A 420 -26.05 13.71 -9.28
C GLU A 420 -26.35 13.00 -7.95
N ASP A 421 -25.36 12.96 -7.07
CA ASP A 421 -25.44 12.42 -5.71
C ASP A 421 -24.81 13.43 -4.75
N THR A 422 -25.62 14.24 -4.13
CA THR A 422 -25.14 15.27 -3.20
C THR A 422 -24.98 14.69 -1.80
N VAL A 423 -23.90 15.01 -1.14
CA VAL A 423 -23.63 14.65 0.24
C VAL A 423 -23.28 15.89 1.06
N GLU A 424 -23.77 15.95 2.30
CA GLU A 424 -23.32 16.98 3.21
C GLU A 424 -21.84 16.77 3.60
N MET A 425 -21.03 17.79 3.39
CA MET A 425 -19.59 17.82 3.74
C MET A 425 -19.37 18.43 5.13
N LYS A 426 -20.27 18.12 6.07
CA LYS A 426 -20.18 18.61 7.47
C LYS A 426 -19.24 17.76 8.30
#